data_bde900493cba7be60604802bc4a3d29d
#
_entry.id   bde900493cba7be60604802bc4a3d29d
#
_cell.length_a   1.000
_cell.length_b   1.000
_cell.length_c   1.000
_cell.angle_alpha   90.00
_cell.angle_beta   90.00
_cell.angle_gamma   90.00
#
_symmetry.space_group_name_H-M   'P 1'
#
loop_
_entity.id
_entity.type
_entity.pdbx_description
1 polymer ?
#
loop_
_entity_poly.entity_id
_entity_poly.type
_entity_poly.pdbx_seq_one_letter_code
_entity_poly.pdbx_strand_id
1 'polypeptide(L)'
;LIKKFRIHKDQKRAQTKKELFKEYLPSHSKIIDIGTGSGQFSLVLKENGHQVTSVDIKDKTNTNLITPTVYNGEKLPYNNNSFDISMLITVLHHCPNPENVFQEAARVSKNRIFVLEDVYSNLVMKYLTWWMDSLMNLEFFGHPHTNKSEAEWENLFKENHLRLIHKKKVKVLGIFTQVVYVLEKVNP
;
A
#
# COMPACT_ATOMS: atom_id res chain seq x y z
N LEU A 1 20.31 8.41 -18.18
CA LEU A 1 19.19 7.91 -18.97
C LEU A 1 18.34 6.90 -18.17
N ILE A 2 18.95 5.86 -17.61
CA ILE A 2 18.28 4.78 -16.82
C ILE A 2 17.49 5.36 -15.62
N LYS A 3 18.07 6.28 -14.84
CA LYS A 3 17.39 6.90 -13.70
C LYS A 3 16.12 7.66 -14.13
N LYS A 4 16.17 8.44 -15.20
CA LYS A 4 15.01 9.16 -15.74
C LYS A 4 13.90 8.21 -16.21
N PHE A 5 14.28 7.13 -16.90
CA PHE A 5 13.33 6.12 -17.36
C PHE A 5 12.62 5.43 -16.19
N ARG A 6 13.37 5.07 -15.11
CA ARG A 6 12.81 4.49 -13.90
C ARG A 6 11.82 5.42 -13.21
N ILE A 7 12.17 6.70 -13.05
CA ILE A 7 11.28 7.71 -12.46
C ILE A 7 9.97 7.81 -13.26
N HIS A 8 10.06 7.93 -14.58
CA HIS A 8 8.88 8.02 -15.45
C HIS A 8 7.97 6.78 -15.34
N LYS A 9 8.57 5.59 -15.31
CA LYS A 9 7.83 4.33 -15.10
C LYS A 9 7.11 4.29 -13.76
N ASP A 10 7.79 4.70 -12.69
CA ASP A 10 7.22 4.75 -11.33
C ASP A 10 6.11 5.79 -11.23
N GLN A 11 6.26 6.95 -11.86
CA GLN A 11 5.23 7.98 -11.97
C GLN A 11 3.97 7.46 -12.68
N LYS A 12 4.13 6.82 -13.83
CA LYS A 12 3.00 6.24 -14.57
C LYS A 12 2.28 5.16 -13.75
N ARG A 13 3.02 4.31 -13.05
CA ARG A 13 2.44 3.31 -12.13
C ARG A 13 1.67 3.98 -10.99
N ALA A 14 2.22 5.05 -10.40
CA ALA A 14 1.57 5.79 -9.33
C ALA A 14 0.25 6.41 -9.78
N GLN A 15 0.21 7.01 -10.97
CA GLN A 15 -1.03 7.54 -11.56
C GLN A 15 -2.08 6.43 -11.76
N THR A 16 -1.67 5.30 -12.33
CA THR A 16 -2.58 4.16 -12.49
C THR A 16 -3.14 3.68 -11.15
N LYS A 17 -2.29 3.56 -10.13
CA LYS A 17 -2.72 3.15 -8.78
C LYS A 17 -3.70 4.16 -8.16
N LYS A 18 -3.48 5.46 -8.34
CA LYS A 18 -4.41 6.51 -7.87
C LYS A 18 -5.80 6.36 -8.50
N GLU A 19 -5.88 6.12 -9.80
CA GLU A 19 -7.15 5.95 -10.51
C GLU A 19 -7.99 4.76 -9.97
N LEU A 20 -7.34 3.74 -9.38
CA LEU A 20 -8.04 2.61 -8.76
C LEU A 20 -8.87 3.01 -7.53
N PHE A 21 -8.50 4.11 -6.87
CA PHE A 21 -9.16 4.59 -5.65
C PHE A 21 -9.99 5.86 -5.85
N LYS A 22 -9.98 6.42 -7.05
CA LYS A 22 -10.52 7.76 -7.36
C LYS A 22 -11.95 7.99 -6.86
N GLU A 23 -12.84 7.01 -7.04
CA GLU A 23 -14.26 7.13 -6.65
C GLU A 23 -14.46 7.18 -5.13
N TYR A 24 -13.49 6.68 -4.37
CA TYR A 24 -13.56 6.56 -2.91
C TYR A 24 -12.65 7.55 -2.19
N LEU A 25 -11.84 8.30 -2.94
CA LEU A 25 -10.85 9.25 -2.41
C LEU A 25 -11.46 10.67 -2.35
N PRO A 26 -11.89 11.16 -1.18
CA PRO A 26 -12.41 12.51 -1.04
C PRO A 26 -11.32 13.54 -1.36
N SER A 27 -11.70 14.67 -1.93
CA SER A 27 -10.77 15.78 -2.18
C SER A 27 -10.17 16.32 -0.89
N HIS A 28 -8.96 16.84 -0.97
CA HIS A 28 -8.26 17.50 0.15
C HIS A 28 -8.12 16.68 1.44
N SER A 29 -8.05 15.35 1.32
CA SER A 29 -7.88 14.45 2.47
C SER A 29 -6.48 14.57 3.07
N LYS A 30 -6.40 14.35 4.40
CA LYS A 30 -5.14 14.14 5.10
C LYS A 30 -4.79 12.65 5.09
N ILE A 31 -3.77 12.29 4.33
CA ILE A 31 -3.41 10.92 3.99
C ILE A 31 -2.07 10.53 4.61
N ILE A 32 -1.99 9.32 5.15
CA ILE A 32 -0.71 8.68 5.43
C ILE A 32 -0.46 7.57 4.39
N ASP A 33 0.68 7.64 3.70
CA ASP A 33 1.17 6.63 2.74
C ASP A 33 2.23 5.78 3.44
N ILE A 34 1.87 4.55 3.79
CA ILE A 34 2.69 3.62 4.57
C ILE A 34 3.42 2.68 3.63
N GLY A 35 4.76 2.66 3.70
CA GLY A 35 5.62 1.99 2.73
C GLY A 35 5.73 2.78 1.43
N THR A 36 6.10 4.06 1.54
CA THR A 36 6.09 5.01 0.42
C THR A 36 7.07 4.67 -0.71
N GLY A 37 8.07 3.83 -0.45
CA GLY A 37 9.03 3.34 -1.43
C GLY A 37 9.69 4.46 -2.25
N SER A 38 9.43 4.49 -3.57
CA SER A 38 10.01 5.51 -4.46
C SER A 38 9.48 6.94 -4.25
N GLY A 39 8.44 7.14 -3.45
CA GLY A 39 7.80 8.43 -3.19
C GLY A 39 6.86 8.91 -4.30
N GLN A 40 6.81 8.23 -5.44
CA GLN A 40 6.03 8.70 -6.59
C GLN A 40 4.51 8.67 -6.34
N PHE A 41 4.02 7.72 -5.55
CA PHE A 41 2.59 7.65 -5.21
C PHE A 41 2.20 8.80 -4.27
N SER A 42 2.98 9.05 -3.23
CA SER A 42 2.82 10.22 -2.36
C SER A 42 2.87 11.53 -3.14
N LEU A 43 3.79 11.65 -4.10
CA LEU A 43 3.90 12.85 -4.95
C LEU A 43 2.64 13.07 -5.77
N VAL A 44 2.14 12.03 -6.44
CA VAL A 44 0.89 12.10 -7.22
C VAL A 44 -0.28 12.52 -6.36
N LEU A 45 -0.40 12.03 -5.13
CA LEU A 45 -1.46 12.44 -4.22
C LEU A 45 -1.34 13.93 -3.82
N LYS A 46 -0.12 14.40 -3.53
CA LYS A 46 0.15 15.84 -3.24
C LYS A 46 -0.20 16.74 -4.42
N GLU A 47 0.19 16.36 -5.63
CA GLU A 47 -0.13 17.10 -6.86
C GLU A 47 -1.65 17.16 -7.14
N ASN A 48 -2.41 16.23 -6.58
CA ASN A 48 -3.88 16.22 -6.64
C ASN A 48 -4.56 16.90 -5.42
N GLY A 49 -3.82 17.68 -4.64
CA GLY A 49 -4.37 18.54 -3.59
C GLY A 49 -4.57 17.87 -2.23
N HIS A 50 -4.00 16.67 -2.01
CA HIS A 50 -4.05 16.02 -0.70
C HIS A 50 -2.89 16.45 0.20
N GLN A 51 -3.11 16.44 1.52
CA GLN A 51 -2.06 16.56 2.52
C GLN A 51 -1.48 15.18 2.80
N VAL A 52 -0.29 14.89 2.30
CA VAL A 52 0.30 13.55 2.38
C VAL A 52 1.47 13.52 3.34
N THR A 53 1.41 12.61 4.29
CA THR A 53 2.53 12.19 5.14
C THR A 53 3.02 10.82 4.64
N SER A 54 4.28 10.76 4.26
CA SER A 54 4.92 9.56 3.75
C SER A 54 5.72 8.90 4.86
N VAL A 55 5.61 7.59 5.03
CA VAL A 55 6.40 6.82 6.01
C VAL A 55 6.95 5.55 5.39
N ASP A 56 8.15 5.17 5.80
CA ASP A 56 8.80 3.93 5.36
C ASP A 56 9.80 3.48 6.44
N ILE A 57 10.27 2.23 6.37
CA ILE A 57 11.36 1.74 7.22
C ILE A 57 12.75 2.21 6.74
N LYS A 58 12.84 2.69 5.50
CA LYS A 58 14.06 3.25 4.89
C LYS A 58 13.66 4.30 3.86
N ASP A 59 14.45 5.36 3.73
CA ASP A 59 14.26 6.30 2.61
C ASP A 59 14.81 5.68 1.31
N LYS A 60 13.90 5.28 0.43
CA LYS A 60 14.17 4.78 -0.92
C LYS A 60 13.62 5.73 -2.01
N THR A 61 13.28 6.97 -1.64
CA THR A 61 12.66 7.93 -2.57
C THR A 61 13.57 8.26 -3.74
N ASN A 62 12.98 8.43 -4.90
CA ASN A 62 13.67 8.85 -6.13
C ASN A 62 13.26 10.26 -6.59
N THR A 63 12.66 11.04 -5.69
CA THR A 63 12.26 12.43 -5.86
C THR A 63 12.64 13.25 -4.64
N ASN A 64 13.07 14.50 -4.83
CA ASN A 64 13.40 15.43 -3.75
C ASN A 64 12.14 16.12 -3.16
N LEU A 65 10.96 15.85 -3.71
CA LEU A 65 9.69 16.47 -3.29
C LEU A 65 8.98 15.69 -2.20
N ILE A 66 9.46 14.49 -1.89
CA ILE A 66 8.94 13.60 -0.84
C ILE A 66 10.11 13.20 0.06
N THR A 67 9.94 13.44 1.35
CA THR A 67 10.85 12.96 2.40
C THR A 67 10.01 12.13 3.36
N PRO A 68 10.22 10.80 3.44
CA PRO A 68 9.45 9.95 4.34
C PRO A 68 9.94 10.11 5.78
N THR A 69 9.01 10.00 6.73
CA THR A 69 9.37 9.72 8.12
C THR A 69 9.84 8.27 8.21
N VAL A 70 11.09 8.05 8.60
CA VAL A 70 11.62 6.72 8.81
C VAL A 70 11.22 6.21 10.19
N TYR A 71 10.68 4.98 10.26
CA TYR A 71 10.27 4.33 11.51
C TYR A 71 10.72 2.87 11.56
N ASN A 72 10.54 2.22 12.69
CA ASN A 72 11.08 0.86 12.92
C ASN A 72 10.23 -0.29 12.33
N GLY A 73 9.10 0.02 11.67
CA GLY A 73 8.18 -0.99 11.15
C GLY A 73 7.19 -1.55 12.17
N GLU A 74 7.25 -1.11 13.43
CA GLU A 74 6.39 -1.61 14.51
C GLU A 74 5.26 -0.64 14.85
N LYS A 75 5.60 0.58 15.29
CA LYS A 75 4.64 1.59 15.72
C LYS A 75 4.84 2.90 14.99
N LEU A 76 3.77 3.40 14.38
CA LEU A 76 3.79 4.69 13.70
C LEU A 76 3.85 5.84 14.74
N PRO A 77 4.72 6.86 14.53
CA PRO A 77 4.90 7.96 15.48
C PRO A 77 3.76 9.00 15.41
N TYR A 78 2.52 8.54 15.31
CA TYR A 78 1.33 9.37 15.21
C TYR A 78 0.25 8.90 16.19
N ASN A 79 -0.57 9.83 16.63
CA ASN A 79 -1.72 9.55 17.49
C ASN A 79 -2.83 8.80 16.75
N ASN A 80 -3.76 8.19 17.49
CA ASN A 80 -4.95 7.58 16.92
C ASN A 80 -5.74 8.62 16.10
N ASN A 81 -6.34 8.19 15.01
CA ASN A 81 -7.21 9.02 14.17
C ASN A 81 -6.55 10.35 13.69
N SER A 82 -5.24 10.33 13.42
CA SER A 82 -4.48 11.51 12.98
C SER A 82 -4.65 11.83 11.49
N PHE A 83 -5.13 10.88 10.71
CA PHE A 83 -5.28 10.98 9.26
C PHE A 83 -6.70 10.58 8.85
N ASP A 84 -7.22 11.20 7.79
CA ASP A 84 -8.53 10.82 7.26
C ASP A 84 -8.46 9.44 6.61
N ILE A 85 -7.33 9.14 5.95
CA ILE A 85 -7.10 7.92 5.19
C ILE A 85 -5.69 7.38 5.44
N SER A 86 -5.58 6.07 5.63
CA SER A 86 -4.31 5.33 5.52
C SER A 86 -4.26 4.58 4.21
N MET A 87 -3.12 4.61 3.52
CA MET A 87 -2.87 3.88 2.29
C MET A 87 -1.74 2.88 2.46
N LEU A 88 -1.99 1.64 2.04
CA LEU A 88 -1.09 0.48 2.06
C LEU A 88 -1.05 -0.08 0.64
N ILE A 89 -0.08 0.38 -0.15
CA ILE A 89 -0.06 0.15 -1.60
C ILE A 89 1.08 -0.78 -1.99
N THR A 90 0.80 -2.08 -2.08
CA THR A 90 1.79 -3.14 -2.36
C THR A 90 2.96 -3.12 -1.34
N VAL A 91 2.63 -3.14 -0.06
CA VAL A 91 3.61 -3.04 1.02
C VAL A 91 3.48 -4.17 2.06
N LEU A 92 2.26 -4.64 2.34
CA LEU A 92 2.04 -5.59 3.44
C LEU A 92 2.75 -6.92 3.22
N HIS A 93 2.80 -7.41 1.98
CA HIS A 93 3.50 -8.65 1.65
C HIS A 93 5.04 -8.56 1.78
N HIS A 94 5.59 -7.34 1.93
CA HIS A 94 6.99 -7.09 2.25
C HIS A 94 7.28 -6.99 3.75
N CYS A 95 6.24 -6.97 4.59
CA CYS A 95 6.39 -6.80 6.03
C CYS A 95 6.56 -8.15 6.74
N PRO A 96 7.49 -8.28 7.70
CA PRO A 96 7.60 -9.48 8.52
C PRO A 96 6.33 -9.76 9.35
N ASN A 97 5.66 -8.70 9.79
CA ASN A 97 4.39 -8.76 10.53
C ASN A 97 3.37 -7.83 9.87
N PRO A 98 2.70 -8.26 8.77
CA PRO A 98 1.74 -7.43 8.06
C PRO A 98 0.50 -7.11 8.88
N GLU A 99 0.12 -7.97 9.82
CA GLU A 99 -1.00 -7.75 10.74
C GLU A 99 -0.76 -6.52 11.61
N ASN A 100 0.42 -6.40 12.20
CA ASN A 100 0.78 -5.24 13.02
C ASN A 100 0.81 -3.94 12.20
N VAL A 101 1.39 -3.97 11.01
CA VAL A 101 1.42 -2.79 10.13
C VAL A 101 0.01 -2.36 9.74
N PHE A 102 -0.88 -3.33 9.45
CA PHE A 102 -2.27 -3.07 9.14
C PHE A 102 -3.04 -2.50 10.36
N GLN A 103 -2.83 -3.04 11.56
CA GLN A 103 -3.43 -2.53 12.80
C GLN A 103 -2.99 -1.09 13.09
N GLU A 104 -1.71 -0.77 12.87
CA GLU A 104 -1.21 0.60 13.01
C GLU A 104 -1.83 1.55 11.97
N ALA A 105 -1.97 1.10 10.71
CA ALA A 105 -2.70 1.85 9.69
C ALA A 105 -4.16 2.12 10.10
N ALA A 106 -4.83 1.12 10.66
CA ALA A 106 -6.19 1.27 11.19
C ALA A 106 -6.23 2.19 12.40
N ARG A 107 -5.24 2.11 13.30
CA ARG A 107 -5.17 2.97 14.50
C ARG A 107 -5.05 4.45 14.15
N VAL A 108 -4.16 4.79 13.22
CA VAL A 108 -3.91 6.19 12.85
C VAL A 108 -4.95 6.76 11.89
N SER A 109 -5.71 5.91 11.21
CA SER A 109 -6.78 6.31 10.30
C SER A 109 -8.05 6.70 11.07
N LYS A 110 -8.71 7.77 10.63
CA LYS A 110 -10.00 8.23 11.17
C LYS A 110 -11.18 7.55 10.46
N ASN A 111 -11.14 7.46 9.16
CA ASN A 111 -12.30 7.08 8.35
C ASN A 111 -12.05 5.83 7.51
N ARG A 112 -11.01 5.81 6.67
CA ARG A 112 -10.83 4.79 5.64
C ARG A 112 -9.41 4.26 5.57
N ILE A 113 -9.30 3.00 5.16
CA ILE A 113 -8.03 2.36 4.83
C ILE A 113 -8.11 1.84 3.40
N PHE A 114 -7.15 2.22 2.57
CA PHE A 114 -7.03 1.79 1.18
C PHE A 114 -5.88 0.81 1.06
N VAL A 115 -6.17 -0.38 0.56
CA VAL A 115 -5.19 -1.45 0.41
C VAL A 115 -5.16 -1.89 -1.05
N LEU A 116 -3.96 -2.03 -1.59
CA LEU A 116 -3.70 -2.68 -2.87
C LEU A 116 -2.64 -3.75 -2.64
N GLU A 117 -2.99 -5.02 -2.81
CA GLU A 117 -2.06 -6.12 -2.56
C GLU A 117 -2.10 -7.19 -3.65
N ASP A 118 -0.95 -7.83 -3.84
CA ASP A 118 -0.83 -9.01 -4.67
C ASP A 118 -1.46 -10.21 -3.96
N VAL A 119 -2.34 -10.92 -4.66
CA VAL A 119 -3.01 -12.10 -4.14
C VAL A 119 -2.75 -13.33 -5.00
N TYR A 120 -2.71 -14.48 -4.38
CA TYR A 120 -2.61 -15.75 -5.09
C TYR A 120 -3.93 -16.52 -5.02
N SER A 121 -4.23 -17.28 -6.08
CA SER A 121 -5.44 -18.11 -6.16
C SER A 121 -5.21 -19.58 -5.79
N ASN A 122 -3.97 -20.03 -5.88
CA ASN A 122 -3.55 -21.40 -5.54
C ASN A 122 -2.05 -21.46 -5.23
N LEU A 123 -1.56 -22.59 -4.76
CA LEU A 123 -0.17 -22.78 -4.34
C LEU A 123 0.83 -22.53 -5.48
N VAL A 124 0.51 -22.93 -6.69
CA VAL A 124 1.40 -22.69 -7.86
C VAL A 124 1.55 -21.19 -8.09
N MET A 125 0.43 -20.46 -8.08
CA MET A 125 0.43 -19.01 -8.23
C MET A 125 1.13 -18.30 -7.06
N LYS A 126 1.05 -18.85 -5.84
CA LYS A 126 1.78 -18.34 -4.67
C LYS A 126 3.28 -18.29 -4.94
N TYR A 127 3.87 -19.42 -5.34
CA TYR A 127 5.32 -19.51 -5.62
C TYR A 127 5.74 -18.69 -6.85
N LEU A 128 4.88 -18.66 -7.88
CA LEU A 128 5.14 -17.84 -9.06
C LEU A 128 5.12 -16.33 -8.73
N THR A 129 4.19 -15.90 -7.90
CA THR A 129 4.13 -14.50 -7.42
C THR A 129 5.38 -14.14 -6.63
N TRP A 130 5.84 -15.01 -5.72
CA TRP A 130 7.08 -14.81 -4.97
C TRP A 130 8.30 -14.66 -5.88
N TRP A 131 8.43 -15.57 -6.85
CA TRP A 131 9.55 -15.53 -7.79
C TRP A 131 9.56 -14.25 -8.63
N MET A 132 8.39 -13.84 -9.12
CA MET A 132 8.27 -12.61 -9.92
C MET A 132 8.51 -11.36 -9.07
N ASP A 133 8.03 -11.32 -7.83
CA ASP A 133 8.24 -10.19 -6.93
C ASP A 133 9.74 -10.04 -6.62
N SER A 134 10.43 -11.14 -6.30
CA SER A 134 11.88 -11.16 -6.11
C SER A 134 12.63 -10.68 -7.35
N LEU A 135 12.21 -11.10 -8.55
CA LEU A 135 12.83 -10.69 -9.81
C LEU A 135 12.60 -9.20 -10.11
N MET A 136 11.39 -8.70 -9.88
CA MET A 136 11.03 -7.30 -10.18
C MET A 136 11.68 -6.30 -9.21
N ASN A 137 11.89 -6.70 -7.97
CA ASN A 137 12.49 -5.87 -6.92
C ASN A 137 14.00 -6.10 -6.78
N LEU A 138 14.56 -7.13 -7.45
CA LEU A 138 15.94 -7.59 -7.31
C LEU A 138 16.28 -7.96 -5.84
N GLU A 139 15.29 -8.45 -5.10
CA GLU A 139 15.39 -8.85 -3.70
C GLU A 139 15.24 -10.38 -3.58
N PHE A 140 16.33 -11.12 -3.83
CA PHE A 140 16.33 -12.59 -3.81
C PHE A 140 16.54 -13.19 -2.42
N PHE A 141 17.00 -12.40 -1.44
CA PHE A 141 17.30 -12.87 -0.09
C PHE A 141 16.71 -11.95 0.97
N GLY A 142 16.16 -12.56 2.03
CA GLY A 142 15.65 -11.82 3.19
C GLY A 142 14.26 -11.22 3.07
N HIS A 143 13.55 -11.53 2.00
CA HIS A 143 12.17 -11.08 1.80
C HIS A 143 11.19 -12.01 2.54
N PRO A 144 10.30 -11.48 3.42
CA PRO A 144 9.43 -12.33 4.26
C PRO A 144 8.33 -13.06 3.48
N HIS A 145 8.00 -12.64 2.25
CA HIS A 145 6.99 -13.27 1.38
C HIS A 145 5.67 -13.59 2.11
N THR A 146 5.10 -12.61 2.77
CA THR A 146 3.85 -12.74 3.55
C THR A 146 2.59 -12.51 2.69
N ASN A 147 2.68 -12.84 1.39
CA ASN A 147 1.51 -12.78 0.50
C ASN A 147 0.37 -13.64 1.05
N LYS A 148 -0.83 -13.10 0.97
CA LYS A 148 -2.07 -13.75 1.42
C LYS A 148 -3.02 -13.95 0.24
N SER A 149 -3.93 -14.91 0.39
CA SER A 149 -5.11 -15.03 -0.46
C SER A 149 -6.12 -13.92 -0.16
N GLU A 150 -7.09 -13.72 -1.04
CA GLU A 150 -8.18 -12.76 -0.77
C GLU A 150 -8.90 -13.04 0.55
N ALA A 151 -9.18 -14.32 0.83
CA ALA A 151 -9.89 -14.72 2.04
C ALA A 151 -9.09 -14.40 3.32
N GLU A 152 -7.77 -14.59 3.29
CA GLU A 152 -6.90 -14.25 4.42
C GLU A 152 -6.85 -12.74 4.65
N TRP A 153 -6.82 -11.91 3.58
CA TRP A 153 -6.91 -10.44 3.72
C TRP A 153 -8.28 -10.02 4.27
N GLU A 154 -9.36 -10.54 3.74
CA GLU A 154 -10.71 -10.21 4.19
C GLU A 154 -10.96 -10.62 5.65
N ASN A 155 -10.38 -11.74 6.11
CA ASN A 155 -10.44 -12.14 7.51
C ASN A 155 -9.68 -11.14 8.40
N LEU A 156 -8.48 -10.73 8.01
CA LEU A 156 -7.73 -9.70 8.73
C LEU A 156 -8.54 -8.40 8.86
N PHE A 157 -9.24 -7.99 7.81
CA PHE A 157 -10.08 -6.78 7.85
C PHE A 157 -11.24 -6.91 8.82
N LYS A 158 -11.91 -8.08 8.85
CA LYS A 158 -13.01 -8.37 9.78
C LYS A 158 -12.55 -8.42 11.23
N GLU A 159 -11.40 -9.04 11.50
CA GLU A 159 -10.79 -9.10 12.84
C GLU A 159 -10.47 -7.71 13.39
N ASN A 160 -10.18 -6.76 12.50
CA ASN A 160 -9.95 -5.36 12.86
C ASN A 160 -11.23 -4.49 12.83
N HIS A 161 -12.42 -5.11 12.79
CA HIS A 161 -13.73 -4.44 12.83
C HIS A 161 -13.91 -3.40 11.71
N LEU A 162 -13.37 -3.69 10.51
CA LEU A 162 -13.48 -2.83 9.35
C LEU A 162 -14.54 -3.36 8.38
N ARG A 163 -15.30 -2.46 7.81
CA ARG A 163 -16.28 -2.77 6.77
C ARG A 163 -15.63 -2.64 5.38
N LEU A 164 -15.65 -3.70 4.61
CA LEU A 164 -15.24 -3.67 3.20
C LEU A 164 -16.35 -2.98 2.39
N ILE A 165 -16.06 -1.78 1.85
CA ILE A 165 -17.02 -0.99 1.05
C ILE A 165 -16.78 -1.12 -0.45
N HIS A 166 -15.55 -1.48 -0.87
CA HIS A 166 -15.24 -1.76 -2.27
C HIS A 166 -14.14 -2.80 -2.39
N LYS A 167 -14.29 -3.68 -3.40
CA LYS A 167 -13.28 -4.64 -3.82
C LYS A 167 -13.21 -4.72 -5.34
N LYS A 168 -12.00 -4.64 -5.91
CA LYS A 168 -11.79 -4.77 -7.35
C LYS A 168 -10.51 -5.56 -7.64
N LYS A 169 -10.62 -6.56 -8.52
CA LYS A 169 -9.47 -7.31 -9.03
C LYS A 169 -8.88 -6.61 -10.24
N VAL A 170 -7.58 -6.53 -10.28
CA VAL A 170 -6.81 -5.96 -11.39
C VAL A 170 -5.79 -6.98 -11.86
N LYS A 171 -5.75 -7.26 -13.15
CA LYS A 171 -4.72 -8.13 -13.73
C LYS A 171 -3.43 -7.35 -14.00
N VAL A 172 -2.32 -7.90 -13.55
CA VAL A 172 -0.98 -7.38 -13.80
C VAL A 172 -0.26 -8.38 -14.70
N LEU A 173 0.29 -7.90 -15.82
CA LEU A 173 0.93 -8.73 -16.85
C LEU A 173 0.06 -9.90 -17.34
N GLY A 174 -1.27 -9.78 -17.25
CA GLY A 174 -2.22 -10.80 -17.65
C GLY A 174 -2.33 -12.04 -16.75
N ILE A 175 -1.34 -12.29 -15.90
CA ILE A 175 -1.20 -13.51 -15.09
C ILE A 175 -1.47 -13.22 -13.61
N PHE A 176 -0.78 -12.22 -13.06
CA PHE A 176 -0.87 -11.89 -11.63
C PHE A 176 -2.14 -11.11 -11.31
N THR A 177 -2.59 -11.23 -10.08
CA THR A 177 -3.80 -10.55 -9.64
C THR A 177 -3.45 -9.65 -8.45
N GLN A 178 -3.73 -8.37 -8.62
CA GLN A 178 -3.81 -7.43 -7.50
C GLN A 178 -5.27 -7.22 -7.12
N VAL A 179 -5.51 -6.99 -5.84
CA VAL A 179 -6.84 -6.64 -5.35
C VAL A 179 -6.78 -5.29 -4.64
N VAL A 180 -7.67 -4.44 -5.07
CA VAL A 180 -7.98 -3.16 -4.43
C VAL A 180 -9.03 -3.42 -3.36
N TYR A 181 -8.79 -2.95 -2.16
CA TYR A 181 -9.76 -2.94 -1.08
C TYR A 181 -9.92 -1.51 -0.55
N VAL A 182 -11.15 -1.08 -0.39
CA VAL A 182 -11.49 0.14 0.35
C VAL A 182 -12.26 -0.26 1.58
N LEU A 183 -11.70 0.07 2.72
CA LEU A 183 -12.22 -0.29 4.03
C LEU A 183 -12.66 0.98 4.77
N GLU A 184 -13.72 0.86 5.54
CA GLU A 184 -14.25 1.94 6.35
C GLU A 184 -14.32 1.51 7.81
N LYS A 185 -13.93 2.40 8.70
CA LYS A 185 -14.12 2.19 10.13
C LYS A 185 -15.62 2.20 10.46
N VAL A 186 -16.05 1.15 11.12
CA VAL A 186 -17.39 1.14 11.72
C VAL A 186 -17.26 1.92 13.03
N ASN A 187 -17.83 3.13 13.07
CA ASN A 187 -17.93 3.85 14.33
C ASN A 187 -18.87 3.05 15.25
N PRO A 188 -18.47 2.83 16.50
CA PRO A 188 -19.33 2.16 17.47
C PRO A 188 -20.60 2.96 17.77
#